data_e233846348b425b9ba55a802df9d1591
#
_entry.id   e233846348b425b9ba55a802df9d1591
#
_cell.length_a   1.000
_cell.length_b   1.000
_cell.length_c   1.000
_cell.angle_alpha   90.00
_cell.angle_beta   90.00
_cell.angle_gamma   90.00
#
_symmetry.space_group_name_H-M   'P 1'
#
loop_
_entity.id
_entity.type
_entity.pdbx_description
1 polymer ?
#
loop_
_entity_poly.entity_id
_entity_poly.type
_entity_poly.pdbx_seq_one_letter_code
_entity_poly.pdbx_strand_id
1 'polypeptide(L)'
;ADGENPIEGALRESYEEANITPEDIDVVGSYCEDHGPWSYTTVFAFERPGHRVDPKANDDESMEIEWVPIDDVPNRKLLTAMRTDWPNFAARLRALAAVR
;
A
#
# COMPACT_ATOMS: atom_id res chain seq x y z
N ALA A 1 10.42 8.80 10.93
CA ALA A 1 10.53 9.71 12.05
C ALA A 1 10.64 8.94 13.36
N ASP A 2 11.32 9.51 14.34
CA ASP A 2 11.48 8.89 15.64
C ASP A 2 10.11 8.72 16.31
N GLY A 3 9.85 7.53 16.86
CA GLY A 3 8.61 7.25 17.54
C GLY A 3 7.45 6.86 16.62
N GLU A 4 7.66 6.92 15.33
CA GLU A 4 6.65 6.56 14.36
C GLU A 4 6.76 5.06 14.05
N ASN A 5 5.64 4.31 14.14
CA ASN A 5 5.67 2.90 13.74
C ASN A 5 5.53 2.79 12.21
N PRO A 6 5.84 1.61 11.62
CA PRO A 6 5.79 1.46 10.16
C PRO A 6 4.44 1.76 9.52
N ILE A 7 3.34 1.47 10.21
CA ILE A 7 2.01 1.75 9.69
C ILE A 7 1.75 3.25 9.67
N GLU A 8 2.09 3.94 10.75
CA GLU A 8 1.96 5.41 10.81
C GLU A 8 2.81 6.07 9.73
N GLY A 9 4.03 5.57 9.53
CA GLY A 9 4.91 6.09 8.48
C GLY A 9 4.33 5.90 7.10
N ALA A 10 3.78 4.72 6.81
CA ALA A 10 3.16 4.45 5.52
C ALA A 10 1.95 5.35 5.28
N LEU A 11 1.12 5.57 6.30
CA LEU A 11 -0.05 6.45 6.17
C LEU A 11 0.38 7.90 5.94
N ARG A 12 1.39 8.36 6.64
CA ARG A 12 1.92 9.71 6.46
C ARG A 12 2.47 9.90 5.04
N GLU A 13 3.26 8.94 4.56
CA GLU A 13 3.82 9.01 3.23
C GLU A 13 2.74 8.95 2.14
N SER A 14 1.70 8.14 2.35
CA SER A 14 0.58 8.09 1.42
C SER A 14 -0.12 9.44 1.32
N TYR A 15 -0.26 10.13 2.44
CA TYR A 15 -0.86 11.46 2.44
C TYR A 15 0.06 12.47 1.74
N GLU A 16 1.33 12.48 2.09
CA GLU A 16 2.29 13.44 1.55
C GLU A 16 2.54 13.26 0.05
N GLU A 17 2.64 12.03 -0.40
CA GLU A 17 3.04 11.72 -1.78
C GLU A 17 1.87 11.48 -2.73
N ALA A 18 0.75 10.99 -2.21
CA ALA A 18 -0.35 10.53 -3.05
C ALA A 18 -1.69 11.14 -2.69
N ASN A 19 -1.75 12.03 -1.70
CA ASN A 19 -3.00 12.65 -1.23
C ASN A 19 -4.04 11.63 -0.73
N ILE A 20 -3.58 10.49 -0.22
CA ILE A 20 -4.47 9.49 0.36
C ILE A 20 -4.69 9.85 1.83
N THR A 21 -5.91 10.28 2.15
CA THR A 21 -6.26 10.71 3.51
C THR A 21 -6.52 9.51 4.39
N PRO A 22 -5.89 9.41 5.57
CA PRO A 22 -6.08 8.25 6.44
C PRO A 22 -7.54 7.97 6.83
N GLU A 23 -8.37 9.01 6.88
CA GLU A 23 -9.80 8.84 7.20
C GLU A 23 -10.57 8.12 6.11
N ASP A 24 -10.03 8.07 4.89
CA ASP A 24 -10.71 7.46 3.76
C ASP A 24 -10.38 5.99 3.57
N ILE A 25 -9.47 5.45 4.39
CA ILE A 25 -9.03 4.07 4.26
C ILE A 25 -9.05 3.36 5.60
N ASP A 26 -9.22 2.03 5.52
CA ASP A 26 -9.12 1.13 6.67
C ASP A 26 -7.89 0.27 6.49
N VAL A 27 -6.93 0.35 7.40
CA VAL A 27 -5.78 -0.55 7.41
C VAL A 27 -6.25 -1.90 7.92
N VAL A 28 -6.03 -2.94 7.13
CA VAL A 28 -6.52 -4.28 7.44
C VAL A 28 -5.41 -5.26 7.74
N GLY A 29 -4.16 -4.89 7.49
CA GLY A 29 -3.04 -5.76 7.80
C GLY A 29 -1.72 -5.17 7.36
N SER A 30 -0.65 -5.86 7.73
CA SER A 30 0.69 -5.48 7.29
C SER A 30 1.57 -6.73 7.21
N TYR A 31 2.64 -6.61 6.46
CA TYR A 31 3.63 -7.67 6.30
C TYR A 31 5.02 -7.05 6.37
N CYS A 32 5.83 -7.54 7.29
CA CYS A 32 7.19 -7.03 7.48
C CYS A 32 8.20 -8.07 7.02
N GLU A 33 9.13 -7.65 6.18
CA GLU A 33 10.25 -8.47 5.75
C GLU A 33 11.53 -7.91 6.34
N ASP A 34 12.30 -8.78 7.00
CA ASP A 34 13.59 -8.41 7.57
C ASP A 34 14.68 -8.92 6.63
N HIS A 35 15.48 -8.00 6.12
CA HIS A 35 16.56 -8.30 5.19
C HIS A 35 17.94 -8.06 5.84
N GLY A 36 18.02 -8.17 7.15
CA GLY A 36 19.27 -7.98 7.88
C GLY A 36 19.46 -6.51 8.25
N PRO A 37 20.32 -5.77 7.51
CA PRO A 37 20.59 -4.38 7.86
C PRO A 37 19.39 -3.44 7.63
N TRP A 38 18.36 -3.89 6.91
CA TRP A 38 17.15 -3.09 6.68
C TRP A 38 15.93 -3.98 6.70
N SER A 39 14.79 -3.38 6.95
CA SER A 39 13.51 -4.07 6.91
C SER A 39 12.54 -3.31 6.02
N TYR A 40 11.54 -4.02 5.53
CA TYR A 40 10.54 -3.48 4.61
C TYR A 40 9.15 -3.90 5.07
N THR A 41 8.27 -2.94 5.27
CA THR A 41 6.92 -3.20 5.72
C THR A 41 5.91 -2.78 4.64
N THR A 42 5.04 -3.71 4.26
CA THR A 42 3.95 -3.45 3.33
C THR A 42 2.66 -3.37 4.13
N VAL A 43 1.89 -2.30 3.93
CA VAL A 43 0.63 -2.09 4.64
C VAL A 43 -0.52 -2.31 3.66
N PHE A 44 -1.51 -3.09 4.07
CA PHE A 44 -2.71 -3.36 3.28
C PHE A 44 -3.86 -2.51 3.83
N ALA A 45 -4.53 -1.82 2.93
CA ALA A 45 -5.67 -0.97 3.30
C ALA A 45 -6.72 -1.01 2.19
N PHE A 46 -7.98 -0.84 2.58
CA PHE A 46 -9.09 -0.72 1.64
C PHE A 46 -9.76 0.63 1.80
N GLU A 47 -10.45 1.08 0.75
CA GLU A 47 -11.30 2.25 0.88
C GLU A 47 -12.35 2.02 1.97
N ARG A 48 -12.56 3.04 2.80
CA ARG A 48 -13.63 2.98 3.79
C ARG A 48 -14.98 3.07 3.09
N PRO A 49 -15.99 2.28 3.50
CA PRO A 49 -17.31 2.35 2.86
C PRO A 49 -17.84 3.80 2.83
N GLY A 50 -18.31 4.21 1.65
CA GLY A 50 -18.79 5.57 1.46
C GLY A 50 -17.71 6.61 1.18
N HIS A 51 -16.45 6.24 1.25
CA HIS A 51 -15.31 7.12 0.97
C HIS A 51 -14.65 6.68 -0.32
N ARG A 52 -14.38 7.63 -1.19
CA ARG A 52 -13.71 7.34 -2.45
C ARG A 52 -12.30 7.90 -2.41
N VAL A 53 -11.33 7.02 -2.58
CA VAL A 53 -9.93 7.42 -2.65
C VAL A 53 -9.62 7.84 -4.09
N ASP A 54 -9.09 9.05 -4.25
CA ASP A 54 -8.69 9.58 -5.54
C ASP A 54 -7.23 10.02 -5.44
N PRO A 55 -6.29 9.08 -5.51
CA PRO A 55 -4.88 9.38 -5.30
C PRO A 55 -4.31 10.23 -6.43
N LYS A 56 -3.47 11.18 -6.06
CA LYS A 56 -2.78 12.07 -6.99
C LYS A 56 -1.35 12.26 -6.55
N ALA A 57 -0.42 12.20 -7.50
CA ALA A 57 0.97 12.49 -7.21
C ALA A 57 1.12 13.96 -6.80
N ASN A 58 1.85 14.18 -5.71
CA ASN A 58 2.00 15.52 -5.14
C ASN A 58 3.25 16.26 -5.62
N ASP A 59 4.21 15.56 -6.18
CA ASP A 59 5.44 16.20 -6.64
C ASP A 59 5.95 15.56 -7.92
N ASP A 60 6.95 16.19 -8.54
CA ASP A 60 7.50 15.73 -9.80
C ASP A 60 8.34 14.47 -9.66
N GLU A 61 8.73 14.13 -8.45
CA GLU A 61 9.50 12.91 -8.17
C GLU A 61 8.60 11.71 -7.92
N SER A 62 7.30 11.94 -7.72
CA SER A 62 6.36 10.87 -7.47
C SER A 62 6.22 9.98 -8.68
N MET A 63 6.19 8.69 -8.45
CA MET A 63 5.87 7.72 -9.49
C MET A 63 4.42 7.88 -9.91
N GLU A 64 4.07 7.36 -11.06
CA GLU A 64 2.69 7.30 -11.50
C GLU A 64 1.85 6.56 -10.47
N ILE A 65 0.70 7.14 -10.14
CA ILE A 65 -0.25 6.55 -9.22
C ILE A 65 -1.52 6.30 -10.00
N GLU A 66 -1.93 5.03 -10.06
CA GLU A 66 -3.12 4.67 -10.81
C GLU A 66 -3.85 3.51 -10.14
N TRP A 67 -5.13 3.39 -10.44
CA TRP A 67 -5.91 2.24 -10.06
C TRP A 67 -5.59 1.09 -11.02
N VAL A 68 -5.22 -0.06 -10.46
CA VAL A 68 -4.85 -1.23 -11.26
C VAL A 68 -5.65 -2.42 -10.76
N PRO A 69 -6.32 -3.17 -11.65
CA PRO A 69 -6.96 -4.41 -11.25
C PRO A 69 -5.95 -5.34 -10.59
N ILE A 70 -6.36 -6.01 -9.52
CA ILE A 70 -5.45 -6.85 -8.75
C ILE A 70 -4.79 -7.93 -9.62
N ASP A 71 -5.51 -8.44 -10.61
CA ASP A 71 -4.98 -9.48 -11.50
C ASP A 71 -4.00 -8.92 -12.55
N ASP A 72 -4.00 -7.61 -12.74
CA ASP A 72 -3.11 -6.96 -13.72
C ASP A 72 -1.83 -6.41 -13.07
N VAL A 73 -1.75 -6.40 -11.75
CA VAL A 73 -0.59 -5.86 -11.04
C VAL A 73 0.71 -6.56 -11.45
N PRO A 74 0.75 -7.91 -11.61
CA PRO A 74 1.99 -8.58 -12.03
C PRO A 74 2.50 -8.14 -13.40
N ASN A 75 1.62 -7.58 -14.24
CA ASN A 75 1.99 -7.10 -15.57
C ASN A 75 2.54 -5.69 -15.56
N ARG A 76 2.52 -5.05 -14.41
CA ARG A 76 3.05 -3.71 -14.23
C ARG A 76 4.52 -3.76 -13.82
N LYS A 77 5.18 -2.63 -13.95
CA LYS A 77 6.57 -2.49 -13.56
C LYS A 77 6.65 -2.34 -12.05
N LEU A 78 7.05 -3.41 -11.37
CA LEU A 78 7.12 -3.46 -9.91
C LEU A 78 8.57 -3.54 -9.45
N LEU A 79 8.80 -3.08 -8.21
CA LEU A 79 10.06 -3.37 -7.52
C LEU A 79 10.23 -4.88 -7.38
N THR A 80 11.46 -5.36 -7.42
CA THR A 80 11.76 -6.79 -7.39
C THR A 80 11.13 -7.48 -6.17
N ALA A 81 11.24 -6.89 -5.00
CA ALA A 81 10.67 -7.45 -3.79
C ALA A 81 9.14 -7.58 -3.88
N MET A 82 8.49 -6.56 -4.42
CA MET A 82 7.04 -6.57 -4.59
C MET A 82 6.60 -7.62 -5.60
N ARG A 83 7.33 -7.74 -6.70
CA ARG A 83 7.04 -8.75 -7.72
C ARG A 83 7.15 -10.15 -7.17
N THR A 84 8.19 -10.41 -6.38
CA THR A 84 8.44 -11.72 -5.79
C THR A 84 7.32 -12.10 -4.81
N ASP A 85 6.87 -11.15 -4.00
CA ASP A 85 5.88 -11.40 -2.97
C ASP A 85 4.44 -11.20 -3.42
N TRP A 86 4.22 -10.71 -4.64
CA TRP A 86 2.88 -10.36 -5.10
C TRP A 86 1.87 -11.51 -5.00
N PRO A 87 2.19 -12.76 -5.36
CA PRO A 87 1.21 -13.83 -5.23
C PRO A 87 0.70 -14.00 -3.79
N ASN A 88 1.58 -13.84 -2.81
CA ASN A 88 1.22 -13.89 -1.40
C ASN A 88 0.36 -12.69 -1.02
N PHE A 89 0.73 -11.49 -1.45
CA PHE A 89 -0.02 -10.28 -1.16
C PHE A 89 -1.41 -10.32 -1.79
N ALA A 90 -1.50 -10.78 -3.05
CA ALA A 90 -2.79 -10.89 -3.74
C ALA A 90 -3.72 -11.86 -3.01
N ALA A 91 -3.20 -13.00 -2.57
CA ALA A 91 -3.99 -13.98 -1.81
C ALA A 91 -4.50 -13.37 -0.51
N ARG A 92 -3.65 -12.63 0.20
CA ARG A 92 -4.05 -11.95 1.45
C ARG A 92 -5.11 -10.90 1.22
N LEU A 93 -4.95 -10.08 0.17
CA LEU A 93 -5.91 -9.04 -0.15
C LEU A 93 -7.27 -9.64 -0.51
N ARG A 94 -7.29 -10.72 -1.29
CA ARG A 94 -8.53 -11.39 -1.65
C ARG A 94 -9.22 -12.00 -0.45
N ALA A 95 -8.45 -12.61 0.46
CA ALA A 95 -9.00 -13.18 1.68
C ALA A 95 -9.60 -12.10 2.57
N LEU A 96 -8.91 -10.97 2.72
CA LEU A 96 -9.39 -9.85 3.53
C LEU A 96 -10.63 -9.22 2.89
N ALA A 97 -10.66 -9.10 1.57
CA ALA A 97 -11.81 -8.54 0.86
C ALA A 97 -13.05 -9.42 1.01
N ALA A 98 -12.87 -10.73 1.09
CA ALA A 98 -13.99 -11.68 1.20
C ALA A 98 -14.78 -11.55 2.50
N VAL A 99 -14.18 -10.99 3.55
CA VAL A 99 -14.84 -10.84 4.86
C VAL A 99 -15.34 -9.42 5.11
N ARG A 100 -15.27 -8.54 4.12
CA ARG A 100 -15.73 -7.15 4.24
C ARG A 100 -17.20 -7.01 3.90
#